data_63101906559691e7a1c9f9d1400ea9b3
#
_entry.id   63101906559691e7a1c9f9d1400ea9b3
#
_cell.length_a   1.000
_cell.length_b   1.000
_cell.length_c   1.000
_cell.angle_alpha   90.00
_cell.angle_beta   90.00
_cell.angle_gamma   90.00
#
_symmetry.space_group_name_H-M   'P 1'
#
loop_
_entity.id
_entity.type
_entity.pdbx_description
1 polymer ?
#
loop_
_entity_poly.entity_id
_entity_poly.type
_entity_poly.pdbx_seq_one_letter_code
_entity_poly.pdbx_strand_id
1 'polypeptide(L)'
;LKVILASALDAMLRNERQPDIPVLFVLDEFLSLGPFPQFRDAIRTHAGAGVRLWFFLQDLSTLEEHYPSSWKTFLNSAVKMFFGTNDAFTGRLVSELLLGEATVAHITGGVSSSGSTTGSEFFDKSTTRGHSINANVQFSQRPLLTATEVVSLLSTTNPDHTRTGIITIGQISRPIKVRLVPWFLGQTCKARAALPVL
;
A
#
# COMPACT_ATOMS: atom_id res chain seq x y z
N LEU A 1 -9.30 -28.08 -11.23
CA LEU A 1 -9.68 -26.97 -10.32
C LEU A 1 -10.38 -25.84 -11.08
N LYS A 2 -9.83 -25.33 -12.22
CA LYS A 2 -10.48 -24.25 -13.02
C LYS A 2 -11.94 -24.55 -13.37
N VAL A 3 -12.23 -25.77 -13.82
CA VAL A 3 -13.61 -26.17 -14.22
C VAL A 3 -14.56 -26.09 -13.02
N ILE A 4 -14.15 -26.58 -11.86
CA ILE A 4 -14.96 -26.53 -10.64
C ILE A 4 -15.25 -25.05 -10.26
N LEU A 5 -14.21 -24.22 -10.27
CA LEU A 5 -14.35 -22.81 -9.94
C LEU A 5 -15.23 -22.06 -10.95
N ALA A 6 -15.02 -22.30 -12.25
CA ALA A 6 -15.86 -21.74 -13.31
C ALA A 6 -17.32 -22.14 -13.15
N SER A 7 -17.58 -23.45 -12.90
CA SER A 7 -18.95 -23.95 -12.68
C SER A 7 -19.60 -23.35 -11.44
N ALA A 8 -18.84 -23.15 -10.36
CA ALA A 8 -19.33 -22.52 -9.14
C ALA A 8 -19.69 -21.05 -9.37
N LEU A 9 -18.83 -20.30 -10.06
CA LEU A 9 -19.10 -18.90 -10.42
C LEU A 9 -20.32 -18.78 -11.32
N ASP A 10 -20.44 -19.66 -12.33
CA ASP A 10 -21.56 -19.69 -13.26
C ASP A 10 -22.88 -20.05 -12.56
N ALA A 11 -22.85 -20.99 -11.62
CA ALA A 11 -24.00 -21.33 -10.78
C ALA A 11 -24.50 -20.13 -9.95
N MET A 12 -23.59 -19.29 -9.44
CA MET A 12 -23.97 -18.07 -8.72
C MET A 12 -24.68 -17.07 -9.62
N LEU A 13 -24.27 -16.93 -10.88
CA LEU A 13 -24.94 -16.04 -11.84
C LEU A 13 -26.33 -16.53 -12.24
N ARG A 14 -26.53 -17.86 -12.30
CA ARG A 14 -27.83 -18.46 -12.65
C ARG A 14 -28.84 -18.45 -11.50
N ASN A 15 -28.39 -18.15 -10.29
CA ASN A 15 -29.27 -18.10 -9.15
C ASN A 15 -30.13 -16.84 -9.23
N GLU A 16 -31.44 -17.01 -9.41
CA GLU A 16 -32.41 -15.91 -9.52
C GLU A 16 -32.49 -15.08 -8.22
N ARG A 17 -32.16 -15.69 -7.08
CA ARG A 17 -32.19 -15.03 -5.78
C ARG A 17 -30.79 -14.83 -5.28
N GLN A 18 -30.44 -13.57 -5.01
CA GLN A 18 -29.18 -13.25 -4.33
C GLN A 18 -29.18 -13.86 -2.91
N PRO A 19 -28.11 -14.54 -2.50
CA PRO A 19 -28.01 -15.09 -1.15
C PRO A 19 -27.99 -13.96 -0.11
N ASP A 20 -28.66 -14.18 1.02
CA ASP A 20 -28.72 -13.22 2.13
C ASP A 20 -27.30 -12.93 2.69
N ILE A 21 -26.42 -13.94 2.68
CA ILE A 21 -25.01 -13.81 3.03
C ILE A 21 -24.18 -14.03 1.77
N PRO A 22 -23.35 -13.05 1.36
CA PRO A 22 -22.51 -13.21 0.18
C PRO A 22 -21.58 -14.41 0.27
N VAL A 23 -21.40 -15.10 -0.84
CA VAL A 23 -20.47 -16.23 -0.96
C VAL A 23 -19.07 -15.70 -1.20
N LEU A 24 -18.13 -16.06 -0.33
CA LEU A 24 -16.73 -15.66 -0.44
C LEU A 24 -15.91 -16.77 -1.11
N PHE A 25 -15.30 -16.44 -2.23
CA PHE A 25 -14.28 -17.27 -2.88
C PHE A 25 -12.90 -16.79 -2.44
N VAL A 26 -12.18 -17.65 -1.71
CA VAL A 26 -10.80 -17.39 -1.29
C VAL A 26 -9.87 -18.20 -2.18
N LEU A 27 -9.02 -17.52 -2.93
CA LEU A 27 -8.06 -18.12 -3.85
C LEU A 27 -6.65 -17.81 -3.37
N ASP A 28 -6.07 -18.77 -2.70
CA ASP A 28 -4.65 -18.75 -2.35
C ASP A 28 -3.83 -19.12 -3.59
N GLU A 29 -2.71 -18.45 -3.81
CA GLU A 29 -1.87 -18.63 -5.01
C GLU A 29 -2.66 -18.57 -6.33
N PHE A 30 -3.50 -17.54 -6.48
CA PHE A 30 -4.37 -17.40 -7.65
C PHE A 30 -3.64 -17.59 -8.99
N LEU A 31 -2.42 -17.09 -9.10
CA LEU A 31 -1.65 -17.15 -10.35
C LEU A 31 -1.17 -18.57 -10.70
N SER A 32 -1.13 -19.50 -9.75
CA SER A 32 -0.83 -20.91 -10.03
C SER A 32 -1.87 -21.58 -10.94
N LEU A 33 -3.07 -20.99 -11.01
CA LEU A 33 -4.09 -21.41 -11.95
C LEU A 33 -3.75 -21.05 -13.41
N GLY A 34 -2.77 -20.15 -13.65
CA GLY A 34 -2.50 -19.56 -14.95
C GLY A 34 -3.68 -18.69 -15.44
N PRO A 35 -3.67 -18.22 -16.69
CA PRO A 35 -4.70 -17.33 -17.22
C PRO A 35 -6.11 -17.93 -17.03
N PHE A 36 -7.00 -17.17 -16.40
CA PHE A 36 -8.36 -17.59 -16.10
C PHE A 36 -9.37 -16.44 -16.40
N PRO A 37 -9.81 -16.30 -17.66
CA PRO A 37 -10.65 -15.20 -18.10
C PRO A 37 -11.98 -15.10 -17.32
N GLN A 38 -12.61 -16.22 -17.02
CA GLN A 38 -13.89 -16.24 -16.28
C GLN A 38 -13.76 -15.58 -14.90
N PHE A 39 -12.63 -15.77 -14.22
CA PHE A 39 -12.38 -15.14 -12.94
C PHE A 39 -12.18 -13.63 -13.09
N ARG A 40 -11.42 -13.20 -14.09
CA ARG A 40 -11.25 -11.78 -14.40
C ARG A 40 -12.62 -11.11 -14.65
N ASP A 41 -13.49 -11.77 -15.39
CA ASP A 41 -14.83 -11.25 -15.70
C ASP A 41 -15.71 -11.26 -14.44
N ALA A 42 -15.57 -12.26 -13.57
CA ALA A 42 -16.28 -12.34 -12.30
C ALA A 42 -15.99 -11.15 -11.37
N ILE A 43 -14.77 -10.62 -11.36
CA ILE A 43 -14.42 -9.41 -10.59
C ILE A 43 -15.35 -8.24 -10.95
N ARG A 44 -15.75 -8.15 -12.21
CA ARG A 44 -16.56 -7.04 -12.73
C ARG A 44 -18.07 -7.27 -12.61
N THR A 45 -18.52 -8.50 -12.70
CA THR A 45 -19.94 -8.82 -12.93
C THR A 45 -20.62 -9.52 -11.76
N HIS A 46 -19.92 -10.32 -10.97
CA HIS A 46 -20.52 -11.22 -9.98
C HIS A 46 -20.84 -10.57 -8.63
N ALA A 47 -20.42 -9.33 -8.40
CA ALA A 47 -20.72 -8.62 -7.16
C ALA A 47 -22.23 -8.49 -6.91
N GLY A 48 -23.01 -8.25 -8.00
CA GLY A 48 -24.48 -8.19 -7.97
C GLY A 48 -25.15 -9.54 -7.70
N ALA A 49 -24.48 -10.66 -7.98
CA ALA A 49 -24.95 -12.01 -7.68
C ALA A 49 -24.56 -12.48 -6.26
N GLY A 50 -24.10 -11.59 -5.39
CA GLY A 50 -23.71 -11.93 -4.02
C GLY A 50 -22.36 -12.65 -3.91
N VAL A 51 -21.49 -12.53 -4.91
CA VAL A 51 -20.13 -13.10 -4.88
C VAL A 51 -19.16 -12.07 -4.35
N ARG A 52 -18.25 -12.53 -3.49
CA ARG A 52 -17.07 -11.81 -3.03
C ARG A 52 -15.84 -12.61 -3.37
N LEU A 53 -14.84 -11.94 -3.96
CA LEU A 53 -13.60 -12.58 -4.39
C LEU A 53 -12.46 -12.07 -3.51
N TRP A 54 -11.69 -12.99 -2.94
CA TRP A 54 -10.47 -12.69 -2.21
C TRP A 54 -9.36 -13.57 -2.78
N PHE A 55 -8.37 -12.94 -3.37
CA PHE A 55 -7.28 -13.64 -4.02
C PHE A 55 -5.93 -13.10 -3.56
N PHE A 56 -4.98 -14.00 -3.44
CA PHE A 56 -3.62 -13.69 -3.05
C PHE A 56 -2.70 -13.84 -4.25
N LEU A 57 -1.76 -12.90 -4.35
CA LEU A 57 -0.74 -12.83 -5.39
C LEU A 57 0.62 -12.74 -4.72
N GLN A 58 1.65 -13.34 -5.32
CA GLN A 58 3.01 -13.20 -4.84
C GLN A 58 3.57 -11.82 -5.21
N ASP A 59 3.34 -11.39 -6.44
CA ASP A 59 3.75 -10.09 -6.97
C ASP A 59 2.83 -9.65 -8.12
N LEU A 60 2.97 -8.39 -8.52
CA LEU A 60 2.20 -7.82 -9.63
C LEU A 60 2.88 -8.03 -10.98
N SER A 61 4.17 -8.30 -11.02
CA SER A 61 4.90 -8.61 -12.25
C SER A 61 4.35 -9.88 -12.89
N THR A 62 4.16 -10.94 -12.09
CA THR A 62 3.56 -12.20 -12.54
C THR A 62 2.10 -12.02 -12.95
N LEU A 63 1.36 -11.12 -12.27
CA LEU A 63 -0.01 -10.80 -12.68
C LEU A 63 -0.03 -10.14 -14.06
N GLU A 64 0.88 -9.20 -14.35
CA GLU A 64 1.00 -8.55 -15.66
C GLU A 64 1.37 -9.56 -16.74
N GLU A 65 2.28 -10.49 -16.46
CA GLU A 65 2.67 -11.56 -17.39
C GLU A 65 1.48 -12.45 -17.77
N HIS A 66 0.65 -12.85 -16.79
CA HIS A 66 -0.51 -13.71 -17.04
C HIS A 66 -1.69 -12.97 -17.69
N TYR A 67 -1.80 -11.66 -17.47
CA TYR A 67 -2.91 -10.83 -17.94
C TYR A 67 -2.42 -9.51 -18.58
N PRO A 68 -1.59 -9.54 -19.67
CA PRO A 68 -0.92 -8.35 -20.19
C PRO A 68 -1.84 -7.17 -20.48
N SER A 69 -3.05 -7.46 -21.01
CA SER A 69 -4.01 -6.41 -21.41
C SER A 69 -5.00 -6.03 -20.31
N SER A 70 -5.09 -6.80 -19.22
CA SER A 70 -6.19 -6.66 -18.26
C SER A 70 -5.79 -6.77 -16.79
N TRP A 71 -4.51 -6.86 -16.46
CA TRP A 71 -4.04 -6.94 -15.08
C TRP A 71 -4.52 -5.78 -14.19
N LYS A 72 -4.69 -4.58 -14.78
CA LYS A 72 -5.22 -3.40 -14.06
C LYS A 72 -6.64 -3.61 -13.53
N THR A 73 -7.42 -4.54 -14.11
CA THR A 73 -8.76 -4.88 -13.62
C THR A 73 -8.69 -5.41 -12.18
N PHE A 74 -7.65 -6.14 -11.84
CA PHE A 74 -7.45 -6.66 -10.49
C PHE A 74 -7.15 -5.56 -9.47
N LEU A 75 -6.53 -4.46 -9.92
CA LEU A 75 -6.27 -3.28 -9.08
C LEU A 75 -7.53 -2.45 -8.78
N ASN A 76 -8.62 -2.68 -9.50
CA ASN A 76 -9.90 -2.03 -9.22
C ASN A 76 -10.65 -2.67 -8.03
N SER A 77 -10.03 -3.64 -7.34
CA SER A 77 -10.59 -4.23 -6.11
C SER A 77 -10.83 -3.16 -5.05
N ALA A 78 -11.99 -3.28 -4.36
CA ALA A 78 -12.39 -2.32 -3.31
C ALA A 78 -11.36 -2.22 -2.17
N VAL A 79 -10.74 -3.36 -1.83
CA VAL A 79 -9.69 -3.43 -0.82
C VAL A 79 -8.45 -4.07 -1.44
N LYS A 80 -7.30 -3.45 -1.26
CA LYS A 80 -5.99 -3.97 -1.67
C LYS A 80 -5.06 -3.95 -0.47
N MET A 81 -4.34 -5.05 -0.27
CA MET A 81 -3.39 -5.19 0.81
C MET A 81 -2.04 -5.65 0.27
N PHE A 82 -1.00 -4.92 0.61
CA PHE A 82 0.38 -5.19 0.17
C PHE A 82 1.22 -5.52 1.39
N PHE A 83 1.96 -6.62 1.32
CA PHE A 83 2.88 -7.07 2.37
C PHE A 83 3.87 -8.10 1.82
N GLY A 84 5.03 -8.22 2.43
CA GLY A 84 5.99 -9.30 2.16
C GLY A 84 6.59 -9.30 0.75
N THR A 85 6.46 -8.21 -0.02
CA THR A 85 6.98 -8.16 -1.39
C THR A 85 8.40 -7.60 -1.44
N ASN A 86 9.23 -8.20 -2.30
CA ASN A 86 10.54 -7.70 -2.70
C ASN A 86 10.55 -7.23 -4.17
N ASP A 87 9.39 -7.28 -4.84
CA ASP A 87 9.26 -6.93 -6.24
C ASP A 87 9.31 -5.42 -6.44
N ALA A 88 10.28 -4.96 -7.24
CA ALA A 88 10.48 -3.54 -7.53
C ALA A 88 9.32 -2.94 -8.36
N PHE A 89 8.70 -3.73 -9.22
CA PHE A 89 7.55 -3.31 -10.01
C PHE A 89 6.34 -3.04 -9.10
N THR A 90 6.04 -3.97 -8.19
CA THR A 90 5.01 -3.79 -7.16
C THR A 90 5.30 -2.56 -6.29
N GLY A 91 6.57 -2.37 -5.86
CA GLY A 91 6.98 -1.21 -5.08
C GLY A 91 6.73 0.12 -5.79
N ARG A 92 7.07 0.20 -7.08
CA ARG A 92 6.82 1.38 -7.91
C ARG A 92 5.34 1.66 -8.05
N LEU A 93 4.55 0.64 -8.35
CA LEU A 93 3.13 0.77 -8.58
C LEU A 93 2.38 1.21 -7.32
N VAL A 94 2.74 0.66 -6.16
CA VAL A 94 2.21 1.10 -4.87
C VAL A 94 2.57 2.55 -4.60
N SER A 95 3.83 2.94 -4.83
CA SER A 95 4.31 4.31 -4.62
C SER A 95 3.55 5.31 -5.50
N GLU A 96 3.49 5.06 -6.82
CA GLU A 96 3.01 6.03 -7.80
C GLU A 96 1.48 6.10 -7.88
N LEU A 97 0.78 4.95 -7.81
CA LEU A 97 -0.65 4.90 -8.06
C LEU A 97 -1.52 4.82 -6.80
N LEU A 98 -0.98 4.32 -5.69
CA LEU A 98 -1.80 4.01 -4.53
C LEU A 98 -1.52 4.89 -3.31
N LEU A 99 -0.29 5.34 -3.13
CA LEU A 99 0.09 6.15 -1.96
C LEU A 99 -0.06 7.66 -2.21
N GLY A 100 0.02 8.10 -3.47
CA GLY A 100 -0.04 9.51 -3.84
C GLY A 100 1.20 10.30 -3.43
N GLU A 101 1.07 11.63 -3.48
CA GLU A 101 2.16 12.57 -3.24
C GLU A 101 1.98 13.33 -1.93
N ALA A 102 3.11 13.69 -1.32
CA ALA A 102 3.18 14.57 -0.16
C ALA A 102 3.90 15.86 -0.52
N THR A 103 3.40 16.98 -0.01
CA THR A 103 4.10 18.26 -0.11
C THR A 103 5.13 18.36 1.01
N VAL A 104 6.40 18.49 0.65
CA VAL A 104 7.50 18.66 1.58
C VAL A 104 7.97 20.10 1.54
N ALA A 105 8.05 20.72 2.71
CA ALA A 105 8.63 22.06 2.85
C ALA A 105 10.13 21.92 3.11
N HIS A 106 10.94 22.43 2.21
CA HIS A 106 12.37 22.58 2.41
C HIS A 106 12.64 23.97 2.99
N ILE A 107 13.11 24.02 4.24
CA ILE A 107 13.49 25.27 4.89
C ILE A 107 15.01 25.40 4.75
N THR A 108 15.42 26.33 3.89
CA THR A 108 16.83 26.70 3.79
C THR A 108 17.04 27.99 4.57
N GLY A 109 17.65 27.87 5.75
CA GLY A 109 17.95 29.02 6.61
C GLY A 109 19.43 29.38 6.52
N GLY A 110 19.72 30.65 6.26
CA GLY A 110 21.06 31.23 6.41
C GLY A 110 21.04 32.23 7.57
N VAL A 111 21.95 32.05 8.52
CA VAL A 111 22.21 33.08 9.53
C VAL A 111 23.42 33.89 9.05
N SER A 112 23.19 35.14 8.65
CA SER A 112 24.29 36.04 8.39
C SER A 112 24.50 36.98 9.58
N SER A 113 25.69 36.95 10.14
CA SER A 113 26.09 37.93 11.15
C SER A 113 26.98 38.97 10.50
N SER A 114 26.54 40.23 10.47
CA SER A 114 27.36 41.35 10.06
C SER A 114 27.73 42.14 11.31
N GLY A 115 29.04 42.32 11.53
CA GLY A 115 29.54 43.22 12.54
C GLY A 115 30.29 44.36 11.87
N SER A 116 29.84 45.57 12.06
CA SER A 116 30.61 46.75 11.68
C SER A 116 31.16 47.46 12.93
N THR A 117 32.43 47.72 12.92
CA THR A 117 33.08 48.50 13.97
C THR A 117 33.40 49.86 13.36
N THR A 118 32.76 50.88 13.82
CA THR A 118 33.04 52.25 13.39
C THR A 118 33.54 53.05 14.58
N GLY A 119 34.74 53.55 14.49
CA GLY A 119 35.36 54.38 15.52
C GLY A 119 36.78 54.72 15.15
N SER A 120 37.23 55.95 15.38
CA SER A 120 38.61 56.36 15.27
C SER A 120 39.35 56.05 16.58
N GLU A 121 40.68 55.90 16.51
CA GLU A 121 41.53 55.40 17.60
C GLU A 121 41.44 56.17 18.94
N PHE A 122 40.73 57.30 18.98
CA PHE A 122 40.71 58.18 20.16
C PHE A 122 39.34 58.38 20.84
N PHE A 123 38.23 57.93 20.28
CA PHE A 123 36.91 58.10 20.90
C PHE A 123 35.99 56.88 20.62
N ASP A 124 35.38 56.42 21.67
CA ASP A 124 34.29 55.50 21.82
C ASP A 124 33.98 54.50 20.67
N LYS A 125 34.28 53.23 20.92
CA LYS A 125 34.13 52.13 19.98
C LYS A 125 32.72 51.61 20.04
N SER A 126 31.84 52.01 19.12
CA SER A 126 30.53 51.40 19.00
C SER A 126 30.56 50.15 18.10
N THR A 127 30.20 49.02 18.65
CA THR A 127 30.11 47.76 17.91
C THR A 127 28.65 47.39 17.75
N THR A 128 28.14 47.48 16.54
CA THR A 128 26.78 47.05 16.20
C THR A 128 26.85 45.62 15.65
N ARG A 129 26.22 44.67 16.32
CA ARG A 129 26.02 43.32 15.81
C ARG A 129 24.62 43.12 15.31
N GLY A 130 24.46 42.99 14.01
CA GLY A 130 23.19 42.68 13.38
C GLY A 130 23.14 41.16 13.07
N HIS A 131 22.10 40.48 13.55
CA HIS A 131 21.77 39.15 13.13
C HIS A 131 20.56 39.20 12.22
N SER A 132 20.71 38.79 10.97
CA SER A 132 19.58 38.57 10.08
C SER A 132 19.40 37.11 9.83
N ILE A 133 18.19 36.61 10.10
CA ILE A 133 17.78 35.23 9.83
C ILE A 133 16.94 35.28 8.56
N ASN A 134 17.46 34.75 7.47
CA ASN A 134 16.71 34.58 6.24
C ASN A 134 16.29 33.12 6.15
N ALA A 135 14.98 32.86 6.29
CA ALA A 135 14.39 31.56 6.05
C ALA A 135 13.68 31.59 4.69
N ASN A 136 14.18 30.81 3.75
CA ASN A 136 13.50 30.56 2.48
C ASN A 136 12.79 29.21 2.57
N VAL A 137 11.46 29.23 2.42
CA VAL A 137 10.63 28.02 2.44
C VAL A 137 10.29 27.67 1.00
N GLN A 138 10.81 26.55 0.53
CA GLN A 138 10.52 26.01 -0.80
C GLN A 138 9.66 24.75 -0.65
N PHE A 139 8.51 24.73 -1.31
CA PHE A 139 7.64 23.57 -1.34
C PHE A 139 7.96 22.71 -2.56
N SER A 140 8.14 21.41 -2.35
CA SER A 140 8.27 20.42 -3.41
C SER A 140 7.30 19.28 -3.20
N GLN A 141 6.77 18.73 -4.29
CA GLN A 141 5.98 17.50 -4.25
C GLN A 141 6.92 16.31 -4.38
N ARG A 142 6.70 15.29 -3.57
CA ARG A 142 7.39 13.99 -3.67
C ARG A 142 6.39 12.88 -3.39
N PRO A 143 6.62 11.65 -3.91
CA PRO A 143 5.83 10.49 -3.49
C PRO A 143 5.80 10.38 -1.96
N LEU A 144 4.66 10.01 -1.40
CA LEU A 144 4.53 9.78 0.05
C LEU A 144 5.59 8.80 0.57
N LEU A 145 5.84 7.73 -0.19
CA LEU A 145 6.98 6.83 -0.07
C LEU A 145 7.53 6.56 -1.48
N THR A 146 8.83 6.57 -1.64
CA THR A 146 9.49 6.13 -2.88
C THR A 146 9.32 4.62 -3.08
N ALA A 147 9.49 4.11 -4.30
CA ALA A 147 9.41 2.69 -4.58
C ALA A 147 10.35 1.84 -3.69
N THR A 148 11.55 2.33 -3.46
CA THR A 148 12.54 1.66 -2.59
C THR A 148 12.10 1.65 -1.13
N GLU A 149 11.54 2.76 -0.63
CA GLU A 149 11.00 2.85 0.73
C GLU A 149 9.80 1.90 0.91
N VAL A 150 8.93 1.77 -0.10
CA VAL A 150 7.81 0.82 -0.10
C VAL A 150 8.32 -0.61 -0.01
N VAL A 151 9.25 -1.01 -0.87
CA VAL A 151 9.82 -2.37 -0.85
C VAL A 151 10.49 -2.63 0.50
N SER A 152 11.32 -1.71 0.99
CA SER A 152 11.97 -1.85 2.29
C SER A 152 10.96 -2.01 3.43
N LEU A 153 9.89 -1.21 3.43
CA LEU A 153 8.83 -1.27 4.44
C LEU A 153 8.08 -2.60 4.44
N LEU A 154 7.75 -3.12 3.25
CA LEU A 154 6.93 -4.31 3.08
C LEU A 154 7.72 -5.62 3.21
N SER A 155 9.01 -5.62 2.83
CA SER A 155 9.88 -6.81 2.90
C SER A 155 10.40 -7.09 4.30
N THR A 156 10.48 -6.06 5.15
CA THR A 156 11.09 -6.19 6.49
C THR A 156 10.20 -7.01 7.42
N THR A 157 10.79 -8.04 8.03
CA THR A 157 10.20 -8.76 9.16
C THR A 157 10.76 -8.18 10.45
N ASN A 158 9.88 -7.77 11.36
CA ASN A 158 10.29 -7.24 12.66
C ASN A 158 10.87 -8.37 13.56
N PRO A 159 11.69 -8.04 14.58
CA PRO A 159 12.24 -9.04 15.51
C PRO A 159 11.20 -9.89 16.22
N ASP A 160 9.97 -9.39 16.36
CA ASP A 160 8.81 -10.08 16.93
C ASP A 160 8.02 -10.93 15.89
N HIS A 161 8.62 -11.22 14.74
CA HIS A 161 8.02 -11.94 13.63
C HIS A 161 6.80 -11.26 12.99
N THR A 162 6.45 -10.05 13.40
CA THR A 162 5.39 -9.29 12.72
C THR A 162 5.92 -8.65 11.44
N ARG A 163 5.01 -8.32 10.53
CA ARG A 163 5.32 -7.61 9.29
C ARG A 163 4.48 -6.35 9.18
N THR A 164 4.97 -5.41 8.40
CA THR A 164 4.18 -4.24 8.02
C THR A 164 3.44 -4.52 6.73
N GLY A 165 2.18 -4.10 6.67
CA GLY A 165 1.38 -4.08 5.45
C GLY A 165 0.83 -2.68 5.17
N ILE A 166 0.43 -2.46 3.94
CA ILE A 166 -0.28 -1.26 3.49
C ILE A 166 -1.63 -1.72 2.93
N ILE A 167 -2.71 -1.14 3.46
CA ILE A 167 -4.07 -1.37 2.95
C ILE A 167 -4.56 -0.10 2.28
N THR A 168 -5.14 -0.25 1.08
CA THR A 168 -5.90 0.79 0.42
C THR A 168 -7.35 0.34 0.26
N ILE A 169 -8.29 1.23 0.58
CA ILE A 169 -9.72 0.98 0.50
C ILE A 169 -10.31 2.06 -0.39
N GLY A 170 -11.07 1.66 -1.43
CA GLY A 170 -11.56 2.60 -2.45
C GLY A 170 -12.40 3.77 -1.91
N GLN A 171 -13.01 3.62 -0.76
CA GLN A 171 -13.81 4.68 -0.10
C GLN A 171 -12.99 5.55 0.86
N ILE A 172 -11.74 5.18 1.14
CA ILE A 172 -10.86 5.90 2.05
C ILE A 172 -9.71 6.47 1.25
N SER A 173 -9.57 7.79 1.25
CA SER A 173 -8.58 8.51 0.45
C SER A 173 -7.13 8.31 0.92
N ARG A 174 -6.93 7.82 2.14
CA ARG A 174 -5.59 7.63 2.73
C ARG A 174 -5.26 6.16 2.88
N PRO A 175 -4.05 5.72 2.51
CA PRO A 175 -3.58 4.37 2.79
C PRO A 175 -3.43 4.15 4.29
N ILE A 176 -3.67 2.92 4.72
CA ILE A 176 -3.59 2.51 6.12
C ILE A 176 -2.37 1.61 6.29
N LYS A 177 -1.45 2.02 7.16
CA LYS A 177 -0.35 1.15 7.59
C LYS A 177 -0.86 0.19 8.66
N VAL A 178 -0.64 -1.10 8.47
CA VAL A 178 -1.10 -2.15 9.40
C VAL A 178 0.08 -3.00 9.87
N ARG A 179 -0.06 -3.54 11.08
CA ARG A 179 0.85 -4.55 11.62
C ARG A 179 0.23 -5.92 11.44
N LEU A 180 0.91 -6.78 10.73
CA LEU A 180 0.48 -8.15 10.47
C LEU A 180 1.10 -9.08 11.51
N VAL A 181 0.24 -9.71 12.30
CA VAL A 181 0.65 -10.64 13.34
C VAL A 181 0.43 -12.07 12.85
N PRO A 182 1.48 -12.92 12.82
CA PRO A 182 1.33 -14.33 12.47
C PRO A 182 0.30 -15.02 13.36
N TRP A 183 -0.46 -15.96 12.79
CA TRP A 183 -1.53 -16.66 13.51
C TRP A 183 -1.07 -17.32 14.81
N PHE A 184 0.16 -17.85 14.83
CA PHE A 184 0.74 -18.53 15.99
C PHE A 184 1.15 -17.60 17.14
N LEU A 185 1.19 -16.26 16.88
CA LEU A 185 1.40 -15.25 17.92
C LEU A 185 0.09 -14.63 18.40
N GLY A 186 -0.95 -14.68 17.58
CA GLY A 186 -2.27 -14.14 17.90
C GLY A 186 -3.05 -15.03 18.86
N GLN A 187 -3.40 -14.54 20.06
CA GLN A 187 -4.14 -15.32 21.04
C GLN A 187 -5.45 -15.89 20.49
N THR A 188 -6.22 -15.10 19.77
CA THR A 188 -7.50 -15.50 19.17
C THR A 188 -7.33 -16.61 18.13
N CYS A 189 -6.30 -16.51 17.28
CA CYS A 189 -6.03 -17.51 16.27
C CYS A 189 -5.52 -18.81 16.88
N LYS A 190 -4.64 -18.73 17.89
CA LYS A 190 -4.19 -19.89 18.66
C LYS A 190 -5.35 -20.65 19.31
N ALA A 191 -6.26 -19.94 19.97
CA ALA A 191 -7.40 -20.54 20.59
C ALA A 191 -8.30 -21.28 19.61
N ARG A 192 -8.52 -20.69 18.42
CA ARG A 192 -9.32 -21.33 17.34
C ARG A 192 -8.61 -22.53 16.71
N ALA A 193 -7.30 -22.46 16.53
CA ALA A 193 -6.51 -23.56 15.97
C ALA A 193 -6.39 -24.77 16.93
N ALA A 194 -6.54 -24.54 18.23
CA ALA A 194 -6.53 -25.58 19.25
C ALA A 194 -7.88 -26.32 19.42
N LEU A 195 -8.95 -25.84 18.78
CA LEU A 195 -10.23 -26.53 18.80
C LEU A 195 -10.13 -27.81 17.96
N PRO A 196 -10.63 -28.96 18.47
CA PRO A 196 -10.67 -30.19 17.70
C PRO A 196 -11.53 -29.97 16.45
N VAL A 197 -11.03 -30.43 15.31
CA VAL A 197 -11.80 -30.53 14.09
C VAL A 197 -12.86 -31.60 14.32
N LEU A 198 -14.13 -31.21 14.41
CA LEU A 198 -15.29 -32.10 14.48
C LEU A 198 -15.48 -32.80 13.14
#